data_a8c2afc5f1ef7ec7c405e009327ba95a
#
_entry.id   a8c2afc5f1ef7ec7c405e009327ba95a
#
_cell.length_a   1.000
_cell.length_b   1.000
_cell.length_c   1.000
_cell.angle_alpha   90.00
_cell.angle_beta   90.00
_cell.angle_gamma   90.00
#
_symmetry.space_group_name_H-M   'P 1'
#
loop_
_entity.id
_entity.type
_entity.pdbx_description
1 polymer ?
#
loop_
_entity_poly.entity_id
_entity_poly.type
_entity_poly.pdbx_seq_one_letter_code
_entity_poly.pdbx_strand_id
1 'polypeptide(L)'
;MTQLIKIQALTADELLKEFELTEPEAADVVIPDTAPQISIERLMEAGYYQDAIKLLAHGLPKREAVWWACLAARKAQKPDTDEHNINALLATETWARKPTEDHRQRCKELGEKTQYKTAASWAATAASWCTGSMTPPGEPE
;
A
#
# COMPACT_ATOMS: atom_id res chain seq x y z
N MET A 1 -18.16 -5.11 -13.17
CA MET A 1 -17.22 -4.19 -12.50
C MET A 1 -16.55 -3.27 -13.51
N THR A 2 -16.31 -2.03 -13.11
CA THR A 2 -15.59 -1.06 -13.95
C THR A 2 -14.12 -1.49 -14.09
N GLN A 3 -13.53 -1.28 -15.25
CA GLN A 3 -12.13 -1.58 -15.48
C GLN A 3 -11.22 -0.75 -14.55
N LEU A 4 -10.23 -1.40 -13.95
CA LEU A 4 -9.28 -0.76 -13.05
C LEU A 4 -8.08 -0.23 -13.85
N ILE A 5 -8.21 1.00 -14.36
CA ILE A 5 -7.21 1.60 -15.23
C ILE A 5 -5.90 1.97 -14.54
N LYS A 6 -5.89 2.00 -13.21
CA LYS A 6 -4.69 2.33 -12.40
C LYS A 6 -3.77 1.14 -12.20
N ILE A 7 -4.21 -0.09 -12.50
CA ILE A 7 -3.36 -1.27 -12.35
C ILE A 7 -2.34 -1.31 -13.48
N GLN A 8 -1.05 -1.36 -13.11
CA GLN A 8 0.06 -1.29 -14.06
C GLN A 8 0.41 -2.63 -14.71
N ALA A 9 0.22 -3.74 -13.99
CA ALA A 9 0.54 -5.06 -14.52
C ALA A 9 -0.52 -5.51 -15.54
N LEU A 10 -0.08 -6.19 -16.60
CA LEU A 10 -0.97 -6.72 -17.63
C LEU A 10 -1.67 -8.00 -17.21
N THR A 11 -1.03 -8.82 -16.37
CA THR A 11 -1.56 -10.12 -15.92
C THR A 11 -1.43 -10.29 -14.41
N ALA A 12 -2.30 -11.12 -13.84
CA ALA A 12 -2.24 -11.48 -12.42
C ALA A 12 -0.96 -12.26 -12.08
N ASP A 13 -0.45 -13.05 -13.01
CA ASP A 13 0.77 -13.83 -12.82
C ASP A 13 1.98 -12.95 -12.50
N GLU A 14 2.10 -11.79 -13.15
CA GLU A 14 3.18 -10.85 -12.86
C GLU A 14 3.14 -10.34 -11.43
N LEU A 15 1.95 -10.08 -10.91
CA LEU A 15 1.77 -9.57 -9.55
C LEU A 15 1.99 -10.66 -8.49
N LEU A 16 1.59 -11.90 -8.78
CA LEU A 16 1.75 -13.02 -7.85
C LEU A 16 3.21 -13.36 -7.55
N LYS A 17 4.14 -12.90 -8.35
CA LYS A 17 5.58 -13.06 -8.10
C LYS A 17 6.09 -12.13 -6.98
N GLU A 18 5.33 -11.12 -6.59
CA GLU A 18 5.75 -10.09 -5.65
C GLU A 18 5.33 -10.37 -4.20
N PHE A 19 4.40 -11.29 -3.99
CA PHE A 19 3.89 -11.60 -2.65
C PHE A 19 3.40 -13.04 -2.53
N GLU A 20 3.21 -13.50 -1.29
CA GLU A 20 2.64 -14.81 -1.00
C GLU A 20 1.16 -14.69 -0.67
N LEU A 21 0.36 -15.63 -1.19
CA LEU A 21 -1.06 -15.70 -0.87
C LEU A 21 -1.25 -16.09 0.60
N THR A 22 -2.19 -15.45 1.27
CA THR A 22 -2.56 -15.75 2.65
C THR A 22 -3.20 -17.13 2.75
N GLU A 23 -4.09 -17.44 1.79
CA GLU A 23 -4.75 -18.74 1.70
C GLU A 23 -4.21 -19.47 0.47
N PRO A 24 -3.49 -20.60 0.62
CA PRO A 24 -2.94 -21.34 -0.54
C PRO A 24 -4.01 -21.70 -1.57
N GLU A 25 -5.22 -22.02 -1.12
CA GLU A 25 -6.33 -22.37 -2.00
C GLU A 25 -6.80 -21.20 -2.89
N ALA A 26 -6.46 -19.98 -2.54
CA ALA A 26 -6.79 -18.82 -3.36
C ALA A 26 -6.13 -18.89 -4.75
N ALA A 27 -5.02 -19.62 -4.87
CA ALA A 27 -4.34 -19.83 -6.16
C ALA A 27 -5.25 -20.49 -7.19
N ASP A 28 -6.20 -21.33 -6.76
CA ASP A 28 -7.12 -22.03 -7.66
C ASP A 28 -8.14 -21.09 -8.32
N VAL A 29 -8.38 -19.93 -7.72
CA VAL A 29 -9.35 -18.94 -8.22
C VAL A 29 -8.71 -17.92 -9.14
N VAL A 30 -7.40 -17.72 -9.04
CA VAL A 30 -6.64 -16.78 -9.86
C VAL A 30 -6.49 -17.32 -11.28
N ILE A 31 -6.67 -16.46 -12.27
CA ILE A 31 -6.41 -16.77 -13.68
C ILE A 31 -5.13 -16.04 -14.08
N PRO A 32 -3.95 -16.72 -14.11
CA PRO A 32 -2.65 -16.04 -14.22
C PRO A 32 -2.44 -15.18 -15.45
N ASP A 33 -2.92 -15.62 -16.60
CA ASP A 33 -2.67 -14.97 -17.91
C ASP A 33 -3.73 -13.94 -18.28
N THR A 34 -4.58 -13.53 -17.35
CA THR A 34 -5.61 -12.52 -17.61
C THR A 34 -5.33 -11.26 -16.81
N ALA A 35 -6.07 -10.20 -17.13
CA ALA A 35 -5.96 -8.94 -16.39
C ALA A 35 -6.20 -9.15 -14.89
N PRO A 36 -5.42 -8.49 -14.02
CA PRO A 36 -5.54 -8.66 -12.57
C PRO A 36 -6.95 -8.43 -12.03
N GLN A 37 -7.71 -7.53 -12.64
CA GLN A 37 -9.08 -7.23 -12.25
C GLN A 37 -9.96 -8.49 -12.17
N ILE A 38 -9.84 -9.39 -13.14
CA ILE A 38 -10.63 -10.62 -13.19
C ILE A 38 -10.33 -11.49 -11.95
N SER A 39 -9.07 -11.65 -11.62
CA SER A 39 -8.65 -12.42 -10.45
C SER A 39 -9.06 -11.75 -9.13
N ILE A 40 -8.99 -10.41 -9.05
CA ILE A 40 -9.45 -9.67 -7.87
C ILE A 40 -10.94 -9.93 -7.64
N GLU A 41 -11.76 -9.84 -8.69
CA GLU A 41 -13.20 -10.12 -8.59
C GLU A 41 -13.47 -11.55 -8.14
N ARG A 42 -12.76 -12.52 -8.72
CA ARG A 42 -12.93 -13.93 -8.37
C ARG A 42 -12.53 -14.22 -6.93
N LEU A 43 -11.44 -13.62 -6.46
CA LEU A 43 -11.00 -13.74 -5.07
C LEU A 43 -12.03 -13.17 -4.09
N MET A 44 -12.61 -12.03 -4.43
CA MET A 44 -13.66 -11.40 -3.61
C MET A 44 -14.92 -12.27 -3.55
N GLU A 45 -15.37 -12.79 -4.68
CA GLU A 45 -16.54 -13.67 -4.76
C GLU A 45 -16.34 -14.97 -3.99
N ALA A 46 -15.11 -15.50 -3.96
CA ALA A 46 -14.78 -16.71 -3.24
C ALA A 46 -14.51 -16.48 -1.74
N GLY A 47 -14.49 -15.21 -1.28
CA GLY A 47 -14.26 -14.87 0.13
C GLY A 47 -12.81 -14.69 0.53
N TYR A 48 -11.88 -14.71 -0.41
CA TYR A 48 -10.44 -14.50 -0.16
C TYR A 48 -10.10 -13.01 -0.18
N TYR A 49 -10.65 -12.26 0.77
CA TYR A 49 -10.56 -10.79 0.79
C TYR A 49 -9.14 -10.28 0.98
N GLN A 50 -8.34 -10.90 1.85
CA GLN A 50 -6.96 -10.48 2.07
C GLN A 50 -6.12 -10.62 0.81
N ASP A 51 -6.28 -11.72 0.08
CA ASP A 51 -5.53 -11.96 -1.15
C ASP A 51 -5.99 -11.05 -2.28
N ALA A 52 -7.29 -10.72 -2.35
CA ALA A 52 -7.80 -9.72 -3.27
C ALA A 52 -7.18 -8.35 -3.00
N ILE A 53 -7.09 -7.96 -1.73
CA ILE A 53 -6.48 -6.69 -1.30
C ILE A 53 -4.99 -6.67 -1.64
N LYS A 54 -4.26 -7.76 -1.39
CA LYS A 54 -2.84 -7.87 -1.73
C LYS A 54 -2.61 -7.73 -3.23
N LEU A 55 -3.42 -8.40 -4.04
CA LEU A 55 -3.30 -8.33 -5.50
C LEU A 55 -3.56 -6.90 -5.99
N LEU A 56 -4.60 -6.24 -5.47
CA LEU A 56 -4.90 -4.86 -5.80
C LEU A 56 -3.76 -3.92 -5.40
N ALA A 57 -3.24 -4.06 -4.18
CA ALA A 57 -2.18 -3.20 -3.67
C ALA A 57 -0.91 -3.30 -4.51
N HIS A 58 -0.52 -4.51 -4.92
CA HIS A 58 0.66 -4.71 -5.77
C HIS A 58 0.44 -4.26 -7.20
N GLY A 59 -0.81 -4.20 -7.66
CA GLY A 59 -1.14 -3.74 -9.01
C GLY A 59 -1.20 -2.22 -9.16
N LEU A 60 -1.40 -1.49 -8.08
CA LEU A 60 -1.52 -0.03 -8.13
C LEU A 60 -0.14 0.65 -8.22
N PRO A 61 -0.04 1.83 -8.88
CA PRO A 61 1.14 2.68 -8.75
C PRO A 61 1.42 2.96 -7.27
N LYS A 62 2.69 3.10 -6.91
CA LYS A 62 3.11 3.28 -5.51
C LYS A 62 2.37 4.42 -4.80
N ARG A 63 2.29 5.57 -5.46
CA ARG A 63 1.60 6.75 -4.92
C ARG A 63 0.10 6.49 -4.68
N GLU A 64 -0.55 5.80 -5.63
CA GLU A 64 -1.97 5.46 -5.52
C GLU A 64 -2.22 4.43 -4.40
N ALA A 65 -1.34 3.44 -4.27
CA ALA A 65 -1.42 2.44 -3.20
C ALA A 65 -1.28 3.09 -1.82
N VAL A 66 -0.35 4.03 -1.66
CA VAL A 66 -0.17 4.78 -0.41
C VAL A 66 -1.39 5.65 -0.11
N TRP A 67 -1.94 6.33 -1.12
CA TRP A 67 -3.17 7.13 -0.95
C TRP A 67 -4.34 6.27 -0.48
N TRP A 68 -4.49 5.09 -1.07
CA TRP A 68 -5.50 4.14 -0.65
C TRP A 68 -5.30 3.70 0.80
N ALA A 69 -4.06 3.42 1.20
CA ALA A 69 -3.73 3.09 2.59
C ALA A 69 -4.10 4.24 3.55
N CYS A 70 -3.91 5.49 3.13
CA CYS A 70 -4.31 6.66 3.91
C CYS A 70 -5.83 6.73 4.12
N LEU A 71 -6.61 6.42 3.09
CA LEU A 71 -8.08 6.39 3.20
C LEU A 71 -8.53 5.34 4.22
N ALA A 72 -7.92 4.16 4.18
CA ALA A 72 -8.21 3.09 5.13
C ALA A 72 -7.80 3.46 6.56
N ALA A 73 -6.61 4.04 6.73
CA ALA A 73 -6.10 4.46 8.02
C ALA A 73 -6.97 5.56 8.65
N ARG A 74 -7.44 6.50 7.83
CA ARG A 74 -8.33 7.58 8.31
C ARG A 74 -9.67 7.04 8.76
N LYS A 75 -10.23 6.08 8.05
CA LYS A 75 -11.46 5.41 8.46
C LYS A 75 -11.31 4.66 9.80
N ALA A 76 -10.15 4.07 10.02
CA ALA A 76 -9.86 3.32 11.24
C ALA A 76 -9.44 4.21 12.42
N GLN A 77 -9.17 5.51 12.18
CA GLN A 77 -8.70 6.42 13.20
C GLN A 77 -9.76 6.65 14.28
N LYS A 78 -9.33 6.55 15.53
CA LYS A 78 -10.21 6.71 16.70
C LYS A 78 -10.13 8.13 17.24
N PRO A 79 -11.16 8.61 17.98
CA PRO A 79 -11.14 9.97 18.58
C PRO A 79 -9.97 10.20 19.53
N ASP A 80 -9.46 9.16 20.17
CA ASP A 80 -8.35 9.23 21.13
C ASP A 80 -6.97 8.96 20.51
N THR A 81 -6.86 9.00 19.18
CA THR A 81 -5.60 8.81 18.47
C THR A 81 -4.59 9.89 18.90
N ASP A 82 -3.37 9.47 19.23
CA ASP A 82 -2.32 10.38 19.68
C ASP A 82 -1.82 11.29 18.54
N GLU A 83 -1.18 12.39 18.93
CA GLU A 83 -0.69 13.42 18.00
C GLU A 83 0.30 12.87 16.98
N HIS A 84 1.20 11.97 17.38
CA HIS A 84 2.19 11.43 16.46
C HIS A 84 1.56 10.59 15.35
N ASN A 85 0.54 9.81 15.68
CA ASN A 85 -0.18 9.04 14.68
C ASN A 85 -1.04 9.92 13.76
N ILE A 86 -1.66 10.96 14.30
CA ILE A 86 -2.38 11.97 13.49
C ILE A 86 -1.42 12.63 12.51
N ASN A 87 -0.24 13.05 12.98
CA ASN A 87 0.76 13.70 12.14
C ASN A 87 1.35 12.75 11.10
N ALA A 88 1.52 11.47 11.44
CA ALA A 88 2.00 10.47 10.48
C ALA A 88 1.03 10.32 9.30
N LEU A 89 -0.26 10.27 9.58
CA LEU A 89 -1.28 10.18 8.53
C LEU A 89 -1.31 11.46 7.68
N LEU A 90 -1.29 12.63 8.32
CA LEU A 90 -1.27 13.91 7.60
C LEU A 90 -0.04 14.05 6.70
N ALA A 91 1.13 13.66 7.20
CA ALA A 91 2.36 13.69 6.42
C ALA A 91 2.30 12.75 5.20
N THR A 92 1.71 11.57 5.39
CA THR A 92 1.57 10.59 4.31
C THR A 92 0.59 11.08 3.25
N GLU A 93 -0.53 11.66 3.64
CA GLU A 93 -1.48 12.28 2.72
C GLU A 93 -0.84 13.45 1.95
N THR A 94 -0.02 14.25 2.61
CA THR A 94 0.71 15.35 1.98
C THR A 94 1.70 14.83 0.94
N TRP A 95 2.45 13.78 1.27
CA TRP A 95 3.36 13.14 0.32
C TRP A 95 2.60 12.57 -0.88
N ALA A 96 1.47 11.93 -0.66
CA ALA A 96 0.67 11.36 -1.75
C ALA A 96 0.15 12.42 -2.71
N ARG A 97 -0.17 13.61 -2.22
CA ARG A 97 -0.57 14.75 -3.06
C ARG A 97 0.61 15.38 -3.79
N LYS A 98 1.74 15.52 -3.11
CA LYS A 98 2.95 16.16 -3.64
C LYS A 98 4.17 15.38 -3.17
N PRO A 99 4.61 14.36 -3.92
CA PRO A 99 5.68 13.44 -3.50
C PRO A 99 7.07 14.05 -3.66
N THR A 100 7.44 14.94 -2.75
CA THR A 100 8.77 15.53 -2.66
C THR A 100 9.65 14.75 -1.70
N GLU A 101 10.97 14.93 -1.81
CA GLU A 101 11.92 14.30 -0.89
C GLU A 101 11.72 14.77 0.55
N ASP A 102 11.43 16.06 0.75
CA ASP A 102 11.16 16.59 2.09
C ASP A 102 9.96 15.92 2.73
N HIS A 103 8.87 15.74 1.96
CA HIS A 103 7.68 15.05 2.45
C HIS A 103 7.97 13.57 2.73
N ARG A 104 8.77 12.93 1.90
CA ARG A 104 9.18 11.53 2.10
C ARG A 104 9.96 11.36 3.40
N GLN A 105 10.94 12.24 3.67
CA GLN A 105 11.74 12.19 4.91
C GLN A 105 10.87 12.43 6.13
N ARG A 106 9.89 13.32 6.04
CA ARG A 106 8.94 13.55 7.12
C ARG A 106 8.12 12.29 7.44
N CYS A 107 7.69 11.57 6.39
CA CYS A 107 6.99 10.29 6.55
C CYS A 107 7.88 9.27 7.25
N LYS A 108 9.15 9.19 6.89
CA LYS A 108 10.12 8.28 7.52
C LYS A 108 10.26 8.57 9.02
N GLU A 109 10.46 9.83 9.38
CA GLU A 109 10.58 10.26 10.77
C GLU A 109 9.35 9.87 11.60
N LEU A 110 8.17 10.13 11.06
CA LEU A 110 6.91 9.86 11.78
C LEU A 110 6.57 8.38 11.84
N GLY A 111 6.94 7.61 10.82
CA GLY A 111 6.85 6.15 10.88
C GLY A 111 7.71 5.57 12.02
N GLU A 112 8.92 6.07 12.17
CA GLU A 112 9.81 5.67 13.27
C GLU A 112 9.25 6.09 14.63
N LYS A 113 8.78 7.33 14.78
CA LYS A 113 8.19 7.84 16.01
C LYS A 113 6.96 7.06 16.47
N THR A 114 6.16 6.56 15.53
CA THR A 114 4.96 5.79 15.83
C THR A 114 5.25 4.30 15.99
N GLN A 115 6.51 3.88 15.85
CA GLN A 115 7.00 2.54 16.17
C GLN A 115 6.37 1.40 15.37
N TYR A 116 5.86 1.69 14.17
CA TYR A 116 5.29 0.68 13.26
C TYR A 116 4.10 -0.10 13.86
N LYS A 117 3.31 0.54 14.73
CA LYS A 117 2.23 -0.13 15.46
C LYS A 117 0.82 0.15 14.94
N THR A 118 0.66 1.12 14.07
CA THR A 118 -0.65 1.57 13.59
C THR A 118 -0.72 1.59 12.07
N ALA A 119 -1.94 1.65 11.53
CA ALA A 119 -2.13 1.82 10.10
C ALA A 119 -1.47 3.10 9.59
N ALA A 120 -1.57 4.21 10.35
CA ALA A 120 -0.93 5.48 10.00
C ALA A 120 0.59 5.35 9.96
N SER A 121 1.19 4.65 10.93
CA SER A 121 2.61 4.38 10.98
C SER A 121 3.10 3.61 9.75
N TRP A 122 2.39 2.55 9.40
CA TRP A 122 2.75 1.74 8.24
C TRP A 122 2.55 2.48 6.92
N ALA A 123 1.50 3.31 6.81
CA ALA A 123 1.31 4.14 5.62
C ALA A 123 2.47 5.12 5.44
N ALA A 124 2.91 5.78 6.52
CA ALA A 124 4.06 6.69 6.48
C ALA A 124 5.35 5.96 6.12
N THR A 125 5.57 4.79 6.69
CA THR A 125 6.74 3.95 6.39
C THR A 125 6.74 3.53 4.91
N ALA A 126 5.62 3.09 4.39
CA ALA A 126 5.46 2.71 2.99
C ALA A 126 5.79 3.88 2.05
N ALA A 127 5.30 5.08 2.37
CA ALA A 127 5.63 6.28 1.59
C ALA A 127 7.13 6.54 1.56
N SER A 128 7.82 6.34 2.70
CA SER A 128 9.27 6.55 2.80
C SER A 128 10.08 5.58 1.94
N TRP A 129 9.49 4.44 1.56
CA TRP A 129 10.16 3.43 0.72
C TRP A 129 9.86 3.57 -0.77
N CYS A 130 8.95 4.45 -1.15
CA CYS A 130 8.48 4.54 -2.53
C CYS A 130 9.53 5.11 -3.50
N THR A 131 10.36 6.03 -3.04
CA THR A 131 11.40 6.69 -3.85
C THR A 131 12.59 7.05 -2.97
N GLY A 132 13.70 7.43 -3.59
CA GLY A 132 14.89 7.86 -2.87
C GLY A 132 15.64 6.72 -2.20
N SER A 133 16.57 7.06 -1.32
CA SER A 133 17.41 6.10 -0.61
C SER A 133 16.80 5.70 0.74
N MET A 134 16.99 4.46 1.11
CA MET A 134 16.61 3.96 2.45
C MET A 134 17.71 4.22 3.47
N THR A 135 18.92 4.57 3.02
CA THR A 135 20.04 4.91 3.90
C THR A 135 20.03 6.40 4.25
N PRO A 136 20.70 6.81 5.35
CA PRO A 136 20.82 8.22 5.67
C PRO A 136 21.53 9.03 4.57
N PRO A 137 21.23 10.32 4.45
CA PRO A 137 21.88 11.16 3.43
C PRO A 137 23.42 11.11 3.56
N GLY A 138 24.10 10.89 2.43
CA GLY A 138 25.56 10.82 2.39
C GLY A 138 26.14 9.43 2.61
N GLU A 139 25.33 8.43 2.93
CA GLU A 139 25.78 7.04 3.05
C GLU A 139 25.52 6.26 1.77
N PRO A 140 26.36 5.25 1.43
CA PRO A 140 26.12 4.39 0.27
C PRO A 140 24.83 3.57 0.44
N GLU A 141 24.13 3.31 -0.68
CA GLU A 141 22.97 2.43 -0.73
C GLU A 141 23.38 0.96 -0.71
#